data_d9b25f69e527a472fe0820dcf35bf225
#
_entry.id   d9b25f69e527a472fe0820dcf35bf225
#
_cell.length_a   1.000
_cell.length_b   1.000
_cell.length_c   1.000
_cell.angle_alpha   90.00
_cell.angle_beta   90.00
_cell.angle_gamma   90.00
#
_symmetry.space_group_name_H-M   'P 1'
#
loop_
_entity.id
_entity.type
_entity.pdbx_description
1 polymer ?
#
loop_
_entity_poly.entity_id
_entity_poly.type
_entity_poly.pdbx_seq_one_letter_code
_entity_poly.pdbx_strand_id
1 'polypeptide(L)'
;NHTYDFGTDGNMDTRAALDVAGIDWGKDGKIVYKEINGFKIAFVFGSMYSAGAEQAMLVDLEEANANSDYQVVYFHGGEEKVHAYEDWKQASCHNLVDHGADLVIGSHPHVLQPMETYNGVNIVYSLGNFIFGGNNYPENRTLIYNQTLTVTQDATTGGFTVTNTGVTLIPCYVYTGESNNYQPAVIENETDKQLVI
;
A
#
# COMPACT_ATOMS: atom_id res chain seq x y z
N ASN A 1 11.13 -6.61 5.04
CA ASN A 1 12.38 -7.01 5.69
C ASN A 1 12.25 -8.31 6.49
N HIS A 2 11.26 -8.45 7.35
CA HIS A 2 11.09 -9.59 8.26
C HIS A 2 10.56 -10.90 7.65
N THR A 3 10.49 -11.00 6.33
CA THR A 3 9.92 -12.17 5.62
C THR A 3 10.66 -13.49 5.93
N TYR A 4 11.94 -13.40 6.28
CA TYR A 4 12.82 -14.55 6.52
C TYR A 4 13.27 -14.69 7.97
N ASP A 5 12.62 -14.05 8.95
CA ASP A 5 12.98 -14.13 10.38
C ASP A 5 12.94 -15.57 10.90
N PHE A 6 12.06 -16.38 10.33
CA PHE A 6 11.96 -17.82 10.61
C PHE A 6 12.52 -18.68 9.46
N GLY A 7 13.45 -18.13 8.68
CA GLY A 7 14.12 -18.81 7.57
C GLY A 7 13.21 -19.04 6.35
N THR A 8 13.74 -19.80 5.41
CA THR A 8 13.04 -20.14 4.17
C THR A 8 11.80 -20.97 4.42
N ASP A 9 11.85 -21.92 5.36
CA ASP A 9 10.74 -22.80 5.68
C ASP A 9 9.56 -22.00 6.26
N GLY A 10 9.81 -21.07 7.19
CA GLY A 10 8.78 -20.17 7.73
C GLY A 10 8.14 -19.29 6.67
N ASN A 11 8.92 -18.82 5.68
CA ASN A 11 8.38 -18.09 4.54
C ASN A 11 7.50 -18.97 3.66
N MET A 12 7.92 -20.21 3.37
CA MET A 12 7.14 -21.17 2.59
C MET A 12 5.84 -21.56 3.30
N ASP A 13 5.88 -21.80 4.61
CA ASP A 13 4.70 -22.11 5.42
C ASP A 13 3.69 -20.94 5.40
N THR A 14 4.17 -19.69 5.49
CA THR A 14 3.32 -18.51 5.39
C THR A 14 2.61 -18.43 4.05
N ARG A 15 3.32 -18.64 2.95
CA ARG A 15 2.75 -18.64 1.59
C ARG A 15 1.70 -19.75 1.45
N ALA A 16 2.03 -20.96 1.89
CA ALA A 16 1.10 -22.10 1.85
C ALA A 16 -0.16 -21.84 2.68
N ALA A 17 -0.03 -21.22 3.86
CA ALA A 17 -1.18 -20.87 4.71
C ALA A 17 -2.08 -19.81 4.02
N LEU A 18 -1.52 -18.82 3.35
CA LEU A 18 -2.27 -17.84 2.58
C LEU A 18 -3.00 -18.49 1.40
N ASP A 19 -2.33 -19.37 0.66
CA ASP A 19 -2.92 -20.09 -0.46
C ASP A 19 -4.11 -20.98 0.00
N VAL A 20 -3.96 -21.69 1.12
CA VAL A 20 -5.04 -22.50 1.71
C VAL A 20 -6.21 -21.63 2.17
N ALA A 21 -5.94 -20.43 2.67
CA ALA A 21 -6.97 -19.47 3.08
C ALA A 21 -7.62 -18.73 1.90
N GLY A 22 -7.15 -18.93 0.67
CA GLY A 22 -7.62 -18.20 -0.51
C GLY A 22 -7.27 -16.71 -0.50
N ILE A 23 -6.19 -16.35 0.21
CA ILE A 23 -5.69 -14.97 0.31
C ILE A 23 -4.57 -14.79 -0.71
N ASP A 24 -4.76 -13.87 -1.65
CA ASP A 24 -3.70 -13.54 -2.59
C ASP A 24 -2.56 -12.81 -1.88
N TRP A 25 -1.36 -13.10 -2.31
CA TRP A 25 -0.14 -12.47 -1.81
C TRP A 25 0.82 -12.20 -2.97
N GLY A 26 1.61 -11.12 -2.86
CA GLY A 26 2.61 -10.74 -3.83
C GLY A 26 3.92 -10.37 -3.14
N LYS A 27 5.04 -10.77 -3.78
CA LYS A 27 6.40 -10.47 -3.37
C LYS A 27 7.37 -10.88 -4.48
N ASP A 28 8.49 -10.13 -4.60
CA ASP A 28 9.64 -10.52 -5.44
C ASP A 28 9.23 -10.84 -6.90
N GLY A 29 8.56 -9.91 -7.58
CA GLY A 29 8.13 -10.05 -8.96
C GLY A 29 6.82 -10.80 -9.17
N LYS A 30 6.16 -11.26 -8.10
CA LYS A 30 4.82 -11.84 -8.21
C LYS A 30 3.76 -10.74 -8.23
N ILE A 31 3.22 -10.46 -9.41
CA ILE A 31 2.07 -9.55 -9.58
C ILE A 31 0.79 -10.28 -9.25
N VAL A 32 -0.12 -9.61 -8.53
CA VAL A 32 -1.47 -10.11 -8.26
C VAL A 32 -2.46 -9.37 -9.15
N TYR A 33 -3.29 -10.11 -9.86
CA TYR A 33 -4.36 -9.54 -10.69
C TYR A 33 -5.73 -9.82 -10.08
N LYS A 34 -6.59 -8.81 -10.10
CA LYS A 34 -8.02 -8.92 -9.77
C LYS A 34 -8.85 -8.39 -10.92
N GLU A 35 -9.92 -9.09 -11.26
CA GLU A 35 -10.83 -8.69 -12.32
C GLU A 35 -12.25 -8.53 -11.77
N ILE A 36 -12.87 -7.40 -12.09
CA ILE A 36 -14.23 -7.07 -11.69
C ILE A 36 -14.97 -6.56 -12.93
N ASN A 37 -15.94 -7.32 -13.41
CA ASN A 37 -16.73 -6.96 -14.60
C ASN A 37 -15.86 -6.65 -15.84
N GLY A 38 -14.79 -7.39 -16.05
CA GLY A 38 -13.86 -7.20 -17.16
C GLY A 38 -12.78 -6.14 -16.91
N PHE A 39 -12.91 -5.30 -15.89
CA PHE A 39 -11.89 -4.34 -15.47
C PHE A 39 -10.83 -5.05 -14.62
N LYS A 40 -9.59 -4.97 -15.04
CA LYS A 40 -8.49 -5.67 -14.39
C LYS A 40 -7.56 -4.73 -13.63
N ILE A 41 -7.32 -5.03 -12.38
CA ILE A 41 -6.39 -4.31 -11.49
C ILE A 41 -5.17 -5.19 -11.24
N ALA A 42 -3.96 -4.63 -11.42
CA ALA A 42 -2.72 -5.26 -11.01
C ALA A 42 -2.22 -4.68 -9.69
N PHE A 43 -1.68 -5.54 -8.84
CA PHE A 43 -0.97 -5.15 -7.63
C PHE A 43 0.49 -5.58 -7.75
N VAL A 44 1.38 -4.59 -7.78
CA VAL A 44 2.84 -4.74 -7.82
C VAL A 44 3.39 -4.51 -6.43
N PHE A 45 4.33 -5.36 -5.99
CA PHE A 45 4.89 -5.34 -4.65
C PHE A 45 6.41 -5.23 -4.68
N GLY A 46 6.99 -4.43 -3.79
CA GLY A 46 8.43 -4.34 -3.70
C GLY A 46 8.95 -3.78 -2.38
N SER A 47 10.26 -3.90 -2.22
CA SER A 47 10.99 -3.29 -1.11
C SER A 47 11.76 -2.08 -1.60
N MET A 48 11.74 -0.97 -0.83
CA MET A 48 12.34 0.30 -1.24
C MET A 48 13.05 0.96 -0.05
N TYR A 49 14.35 0.63 0.13
CA TYR A 49 15.16 1.10 1.27
C TYR A 49 16.23 2.12 0.90
N SER A 50 16.35 2.48 -0.38
CA SER A 50 17.31 3.47 -0.86
C SER A 50 16.88 4.00 -2.22
N ALA A 51 17.49 5.09 -2.65
CA ALA A 51 17.32 5.62 -4.01
C ALA A 51 17.66 4.54 -5.06
N GLY A 52 16.84 4.43 -6.09
CA GLY A 52 16.99 3.46 -7.17
C GLY A 52 16.45 2.05 -6.85
N ALA A 53 15.99 1.78 -5.63
CA ALA A 53 15.41 0.47 -5.28
C ALA A 53 14.08 0.21 -6.01
N GLU A 54 13.40 1.25 -6.49
CA GLU A 54 12.17 1.15 -7.29
C GLU A 54 12.40 0.49 -8.65
N GLN A 55 13.63 0.42 -9.15
CA GLN A 55 13.93 -0.14 -10.48
C GLN A 55 13.44 -1.59 -10.65
N ALA A 56 13.48 -2.39 -9.60
CA ALA A 56 12.93 -3.74 -9.64
C ALA A 56 11.41 -3.73 -9.85
N MET A 57 10.71 -2.79 -9.20
CA MET A 57 9.26 -2.64 -9.35
C MET A 57 8.86 -2.06 -10.71
N LEU A 58 9.73 -1.28 -11.38
CA LEU A 58 9.45 -0.77 -12.72
C LEU A 58 9.32 -1.89 -13.75
N VAL A 59 10.09 -2.97 -13.60
CA VAL A 59 9.99 -4.15 -14.48
C VAL A 59 8.62 -4.82 -14.32
N ASP A 60 8.20 -5.02 -13.06
CA ASP A 60 6.89 -5.62 -12.76
C ASP A 60 5.75 -4.70 -13.19
N LEU A 61 5.95 -3.37 -13.08
CA LEU A 61 4.97 -2.37 -13.47
C LEU A 61 4.80 -2.30 -15.00
N GLU A 62 5.87 -2.47 -15.77
CA GLU A 62 5.80 -2.59 -17.24
C GLU A 62 4.94 -3.81 -17.65
N GLU A 63 5.13 -4.96 -17.00
CA GLU A 63 4.29 -6.14 -17.21
C GLU A 63 2.84 -5.89 -16.80
N ALA A 64 2.62 -5.24 -15.64
CA ALA A 64 1.31 -4.90 -15.13
C ALA A 64 0.55 -3.98 -16.11
N ASN A 65 1.20 -2.92 -16.61
CA ASN A 65 0.65 -1.99 -17.58
C ASN A 65 0.19 -2.68 -18.89
N ALA A 66 0.94 -3.69 -19.32
CA ALA A 66 0.60 -4.45 -20.54
C ALA A 66 -0.60 -5.41 -20.33
N ASN A 67 -0.95 -5.75 -19.08
CA ASN A 67 -1.89 -6.83 -18.76
C ASN A 67 -3.07 -6.40 -17.87
N SER A 68 -3.20 -5.13 -17.53
CA SER A 68 -4.28 -4.62 -16.68
C SER A 68 -4.67 -3.19 -17.01
N ASP A 69 -5.79 -2.74 -16.46
CA ASP A 69 -6.40 -1.43 -16.73
C ASP A 69 -6.08 -0.40 -15.61
N TYR A 70 -5.57 -0.87 -14.46
CA TYR A 70 -5.24 -0.04 -13.29
C TYR A 70 -4.12 -0.69 -12.46
N GLN A 71 -3.10 0.07 -12.09
CA GLN A 71 -1.89 -0.41 -11.44
C GLN A 71 -1.73 0.18 -10.04
N VAL A 72 -1.77 -0.69 -9.04
CA VAL A 72 -1.50 -0.34 -7.64
C VAL A 72 -0.11 -0.83 -7.27
N VAL A 73 0.77 0.07 -6.88
CA VAL A 73 2.08 -0.28 -6.35
C VAL A 73 2.05 -0.21 -4.82
N TYR A 74 2.43 -1.29 -4.16
CA TYR A 74 2.63 -1.34 -2.72
C TYR A 74 4.09 -1.58 -2.40
N PHE A 75 4.73 -0.65 -1.69
CA PHE A 75 6.12 -0.79 -1.30
C PHE A 75 6.30 -0.84 0.21
N HIS A 76 7.39 -1.48 0.63
CA HIS A 76 7.82 -1.55 2.02
C HIS A 76 9.23 -0.99 2.14
N GLY A 77 9.38 0.18 2.78
CA GLY A 77 10.69 0.84 2.88
C GLY A 77 10.65 2.26 3.44
N GLY A 78 11.82 2.86 3.49
CA GLY A 78 12.07 4.16 4.12
C GLY A 78 12.73 4.04 5.48
N GLU A 79 12.78 5.13 6.24
CA GLU A 79 13.35 5.20 7.59
C GLU A 79 12.27 4.96 8.64
N GLU A 80 12.58 4.12 9.64
CA GLU A 80 11.65 3.80 10.72
C GLU A 80 11.47 5.00 11.67
N LYS A 81 10.24 5.18 12.18
CA LYS A 81 9.84 6.16 13.21
C LYS A 81 10.02 7.62 12.80
N VAL A 82 10.16 7.89 11.52
CA VAL A 82 10.27 9.23 10.97
C VAL A 82 8.99 9.58 10.23
N HIS A 83 8.31 10.68 10.64
CA HIS A 83 7.07 11.12 10.01
C HIS A 83 7.27 11.80 8.66
N ALA A 84 8.42 12.44 8.44
CA ALA A 84 8.76 12.99 7.13
C ALA A 84 9.27 11.88 6.23
N TYR A 85 8.82 11.84 4.98
CA TYR A 85 9.43 10.96 3.98
C TYR A 85 10.74 11.56 3.46
N GLU A 86 11.64 10.72 3.02
CA GLU A 86 12.93 11.10 2.48
C GLU A 86 12.80 11.61 1.04
N ASP A 87 13.62 12.58 0.63
CA ASP A 87 13.60 13.14 -0.74
C ASP A 87 13.78 12.06 -1.81
N TRP A 88 14.65 11.07 -1.55
CA TRP A 88 14.83 9.95 -2.48
C TRP A 88 13.57 9.08 -2.59
N LYS A 89 12.82 8.89 -1.48
CA LYS A 89 11.57 8.13 -1.49
C LYS A 89 10.50 8.83 -2.33
N GLN A 90 10.39 10.16 -2.19
CA GLN A 90 9.52 10.96 -3.03
C GLN A 90 9.88 10.80 -4.50
N ALA A 91 11.16 10.98 -4.85
CA ALA A 91 11.64 10.83 -6.22
C ALA A 91 11.35 9.43 -6.79
N SER A 92 11.56 8.38 -6.00
CA SER A 92 11.24 7.01 -6.39
C SER A 92 9.75 6.77 -6.59
N CYS A 93 8.89 7.32 -5.72
CA CYS A 93 7.44 7.23 -5.90
C CYS A 93 6.95 8.00 -7.13
N HIS A 94 7.51 9.19 -7.39
CA HIS A 94 7.24 9.94 -8.63
C HIS A 94 7.65 9.13 -9.86
N ASN A 95 8.81 8.47 -9.82
CA ASN A 95 9.28 7.61 -10.90
C ASN A 95 8.33 6.43 -11.17
N LEU A 96 7.76 5.81 -10.13
CA LEU A 96 6.73 4.77 -10.28
C LEU A 96 5.47 5.33 -10.97
N VAL A 97 5.01 6.52 -10.59
CA VAL A 97 3.86 7.18 -11.23
C VAL A 97 4.15 7.52 -12.69
N ASP A 98 5.32 8.07 -12.99
CA ASP A 98 5.73 8.44 -14.36
C ASP A 98 5.84 7.18 -15.27
N HIS A 99 5.96 5.98 -14.68
CA HIS A 99 5.96 4.70 -15.39
C HIS A 99 4.63 3.95 -15.32
N GLY A 100 3.55 4.61 -14.92
CA GLY A 100 2.19 4.11 -15.06
C GLY A 100 1.57 3.49 -13.80
N ALA A 101 2.09 3.77 -12.61
CA ALA A 101 1.35 3.48 -11.40
C ALA A 101 0.17 4.45 -11.25
N ASP A 102 -1.03 3.93 -10.97
CA ASP A 102 -2.27 4.69 -10.75
C ASP A 102 -2.56 4.96 -9.27
N LEU A 103 -1.88 4.24 -8.39
CA LEU A 103 -1.90 4.41 -6.94
C LEU A 103 -0.60 3.86 -6.35
N VAL A 104 0.04 4.62 -5.46
CA VAL A 104 1.25 4.18 -4.74
C VAL A 104 0.98 4.20 -3.24
N ILE A 105 1.21 3.07 -2.56
CA ILE A 105 1.02 2.92 -1.11
C ILE A 105 2.28 2.37 -0.47
N GLY A 106 2.74 3.02 0.58
CA GLY A 106 3.92 2.64 1.34
C GLY A 106 3.64 2.11 2.74
N SER A 107 4.61 1.37 3.24
CA SER A 107 4.69 0.89 4.62
C SER A 107 6.15 0.77 5.07
N HIS A 108 6.42 0.30 6.25
CA HIS A 108 7.71 0.12 6.93
C HIS A 108 8.02 1.17 7.99
N PRO A 109 7.79 2.49 7.82
CA PRO A 109 8.18 3.46 8.85
C PRO A 109 7.55 3.24 10.23
N HIS A 110 6.57 2.37 10.38
CA HIS A 110 5.82 2.11 11.62
C HIS A 110 5.07 3.32 12.17
N VAL A 111 5.09 4.42 11.47
CA VAL A 111 4.33 5.66 11.73
C VAL A 111 3.67 6.14 10.46
N LEU A 112 2.62 6.94 10.60
CA LEU A 112 2.00 7.61 9.46
C LEU A 112 2.97 8.62 8.85
N GLN A 113 3.01 8.64 7.52
CA GLN A 113 3.71 9.68 6.76
C GLN A 113 2.70 10.41 5.88
N PRO A 114 3.01 11.64 5.43
CA PRO A 114 2.13 12.44 4.58
C PRO A 114 1.71 11.72 3.29
N MET A 115 0.68 12.23 2.67
CA MET A 115 0.21 11.85 1.34
C MET A 115 0.35 13.02 0.39
N GLU A 116 0.49 12.75 -0.89
CA GLU A 116 0.41 13.76 -1.94
C GLU A 116 -0.34 13.25 -3.17
N THR A 117 -0.68 14.17 -4.06
CA THR A 117 -1.15 13.84 -5.41
C THR A 117 -0.11 14.35 -6.40
N TYR A 118 0.48 13.45 -7.15
CA TYR A 118 1.46 13.75 -8.19
C TYR A 118 0.93 13.29 -9.55
N ASN A 119 0.89 14.19 -10.53
CA ASN A 119 0.33 13.93 -11.86
C ASN A 119 -1.09 13.33 -11.84
N GLY A 120 -1.91 13.67 -10.82
CA GLY A 120 -3.27 13.14 -10.64
C GLY A 120 -3.34 11.79 -9.92
N VAL A 121 -2.21 11.20 -9.56
CA VAL A 121 -2.09 9.93 -8.84
C VAL A 121 -1.84 10.18 -7.35
N ASN A 122 -2.55 9.48 -6.49
CA ASN A 122 -2.33 9.55 -5.06
C ASN A 122 -1.14 8.68 -4.63
N ILE A 123 -0.28 9.26 -3.81
CA ILE A 123 0.86 8.60 -3.17
C ILE A 123 0.66 8.67 -1.66
N VAL A 124 0.61 7.52 -1.01
CA VAL A 124 0.54 7.36 0.45
C VAL A 124 1.88 6.82 0.93
N TYR A 125 2.69 7.66 1.58
CA TYR A 125 4.07 7.29 1.92
C TYR A 125 4.20 6.27 3.03
N SER A 126 3.28 6.27 4.00
CA SER A 126 3.16 5.20 5.01
C SER A 126 1.80 5.22 5.68
N LEU A 127 1.18 4.06 5.78
CA LEU A 127 -0.06 3.83 6.54
C LEU A 127 0.18 3.56 8.03
N GLY A 128 1.46 3.49 8.48
CA GLY A 128 1.80 3.08 9.84
C GLY A 128 1.55 1.59 10.10
N ASN A 129 1.47 1.24 11.38
CA ASN A 129 1.13 -0.12 11.81
C ASN A 129 -0.37 -0.39 11.68
N PHE A 130 -0.77 -1.64 11.45
CA PHE A 130 -2.18 -2.04 11.51
C PHE A 130 -2.37 -3.22 12.45
N ILE A 131 -2.04 -4.45 12.03
CA ILE A 131 -1.99 -5.63 12.93
C ILE A 131 -0.54 -5.83 13.31
N PHE A 132 -0.07 -5.15 14.35
CA PHE A 132 1.34 -5.11 14.73
C PHE A 132 1.52 -4.78 16.22
N GLY A 133 2.77 -4.87 16.71
CA GLY A 133 3.21 -4.24 17.94
C GLY A 133 3.17 -2.70 17.84
N GLY A 134 3.94 -1.99 18.65
CA GLY A 134 3.94 -0.51 18.61
C GLY A 134 2.80 0.06 19.46
N ASN A 135 2.99 -0.02 20.79
CA ASN A 135 1.94 0.27 21.74
C ASN A 135 1.93 1.73 22.20
N ASN A 136 2.95 2.50 21.83
CA ASN A 136 3.09 3.89 22.23
C ASN A 136 2.76 4.82 21.06
N TYR A 137 2.30 6.02 21.38
CA TYR A 137 2.21 7.08 20.39
C TYR A 137 3.62 7.47 19.91
N PRO A 138 3.83 7.69 18.61
CA PRO A 138 2.83 7.71 17.51
C PRO A 138 2.59 6.35 16.82
N GLU A 139 3.35 5.31 17.13
CA GLU A 139 3.32 3.99 16.46
C GLU A 139 1.99 3.25 16.64
N ASN A 140 1.18 3.64 17.62
CA ASN A 140 -0.14 3.08 17.88
C ASN A 140 -1.27 3.78 17.10
N ARG A 141 -0.92 4.62 16.13
CA ARG A 141 -1.87 5.29 15.23
C ARG A 141 -1.67 4.81 13.80
N THR A 142 -2.78 4.59 13.14
CA THR A 142 -2.83 4.12 11.76
C THR A 142 -4.08 4.63 11.06
N LEU A 143 -4.23 4.34 9.80
CA LEU A 143 -5.45 4.64 9.07
C LEU A 143 -5.78 3.55 8.04
N ILE A 144 -7.05 3.43 7.71
CA ILE A 144 -7.51 2.73 6.51
C ILE A 144 -7.66 3.78 5.41
N TYR A 145 -6.91 3.60 4.33
CA TYR A 145 -7.03 4.40 3.12
C TYR A 145 -8.04 3.75 2.18
N ASN A 146 -9.09 4.48 1.85
CA ASN A 146 -10.13 4.01 0.95
C ASN A 146 -10.22 4.96 -0.25
N GLN A 147 -9.92 4.46 -1.45
CA GLN A 147 -10.04 5.20 -2.70
C GLN A 147 -11.21 4.65 -3.51
N THR A 148 -12.11 5.53 -3.91
CA THR A 148 -13.26 5.19 -4.75
C THR A 148 -12.93 5.52 -6.21
N LEU A 149 -13.08 4.54 -7.07
CA LEU A 149 -12.91 4.68 -8.51
C LEU A 149 -14.26 4.59 -9.21
N THR A 150 -14.49 5.47 -10.17
CA THR A 150 -15.56 5.30 -11.17
C THR A 150 -14.93 4.78 -12.45
N VAL A 151 -15.37 3.62 -12.89
CA VAL A 151 -14.89 2.96 -14.11
C VAL A 151 -16.00 2.95 -15.14
N THR A 152 -15.73 3.49 -16.33
CA THR A 152 -16.65 3.51 -17.46
C THR A 152 -16.05 2.76 -18.64
N GLN A 153 -16.77 1.78 -19.16
CA GLN A 153 -16.35 1.07 -20.36
C GLN A 153 -16.90 1.75 -21.62
N ASP A 154 -16.04 2.02 -22.59
CA ASP A 154 -16.44 2.49 -23.90
C ASP A 154 -17.07 1.34 -24.69
N ALA A 155 -18.33 1.52 -25.08
CA ALA A 155 -19.10 0.49 -25.77
C ALA A 155 -18.59 0.18 -27.18
N THR A 156 -17.77 1.04 -27.77
CA THR A 156 -17.26 0.89 -29.14
C THR A 156 -15.90 0.21 -29.14
N THR A 157 -15.00 0.65 -28.25
CA THR A 157 -13.61 0.15 -28.19
C THR A 157 -13.43 -0.97 -27.19
N GLY A 158 -14.34 -1.09 -26.20
CA GLY A 158 -14.21 -1.98 -25.06
C GLY A 158 -13.20 -1.51 -24.01
N GLY A 159 -12.51 -0.39 -24.25
CA GLY A 159 -11.54 0.20 -23.33
C GLY A 159 -12.19 0.82 -22.09
N PHE A 160 -11.42 0.98 -21.02
CA PHE A 160 -11.90 1.58 -19.78
C PHE A 160 -11.36 2.99 -19.56
N THR A 161 -12.20 3.84 -19.01
CA THR A 161 -11.81 5.14 -18.45
C THR A 161 -12.01 5.08 -16.95
N VAL A 162 -10.97 5.43 -16.20
CA VAL A 162 -10.96 5.40 -14.75
C VAL A 162 -10.88 6.82 -14.20
N THR A 163 -11.69 7.12 -13.21
CA THR A 163 -11.67 8.40 -12.49
C THR A 163 -11.64 8.13 -11.00
N ASN A 164 -10.67 8.71 -10.31
CA ASN A 164 -10.69 8.75 -8.84
C ASN A 164 -11.78 9.73 -8.39
N THR A 165 -12.84 9.22 -7.79
CA THR A 165 -14.02 10.00 -7.39
C THR A 165 -14.06 10.32 -5.90
N GLY A 166 -13.12 9.82 -5.12
CA GLY A 166 -13.00 10.18 -3.71
C GLY A 166 -11.97 9.37 -2.94
N VAL A 167 -11.48 9.99 -1.88
CA VAL A 167 -10.64 9.36 -0.87
C VAL A 167 -11.30 9.52 0.48
N THR A 168 -11.38 8.44 1.24
CA THR A 168 -11.81 8.46 2.64
C THR A 168 -10.71 7.91 3.52
N LEU A 169 -10.31 8.67 4.51
CA LEU A 169 -9.33 8.28 5.51
C LEU A 169 -10.09 7.90 6.79
N ILE A 170 -9.87 6.69 7.28
CA ILE A 170 -10.49 6.20 8.51
C ILE A 170 -9.39 6.02 9.56
N PRO A 171 -9.20 6.99 10.47
CA PRO A 171 -8.21 6.89 11.54
C PRO A 171 -8.49 5.72 12.46
N CYS A 172 -7.45 4.99 12.82
CA CYS A 172 -7.55 3.83 13.69
C CYS A 172 -6.47 3.84 14.77
N TYR A 173 -6.82 3.27 15.91
CA TYR A 173 -5.83 2.75 16.84
C TYR A 173 -5.34 1.38 16.36
N VAL A 174 -4.05 1.10 16.55
CA VAL A 174 -3.50 -0.25 16.33
C VAL A 174 -4.13 -1.26 17.30
N TYR A 175 -4.45 -0.80 18.49
CA TYR A 175 -5.23 -1.54 19.50
C TYR A 175 -5.83 -0.58 20.53
N THR A 176 -6.81 -1.07 21.29
CA THR A 176 -7.41 -0.37 22.44
C THR A 176 -7.28 -1.24 23.68
N GLY A 177 -6.95 -0.64 24.83
CA GLY A 177 -6.84 -1.35 26.10
C GLY A 177 -5.42 -1.31 26.70
N GLU A 178 -5.20 -2.05 27.78
CA GLU A 178 -3.93 -2.07 28.51
C GLU A 178 -2.84 -2.88 27.84
N SER A 179 -3.24 -3.86 27.03
CA SER A 179 -2.34 -4.74 26.27
C SER A 179 -2.81 -4.86 24.82
N ASN A 180 -1.85 -5.00 23.91
CA ASN A 180 -2.14 -5.18 22.49
C ASN A 180 -2.82 -6.53 22.26
N ASN A 181 -4.03 -6.46 21.73
CA ASN A 181 -4.84 -7.63 21.36
C ASN A 181 -4.82 -7.88 19.84
N TYR A 182 -4.00 -7.14 19.09
CA TYR A 182 -3.90 -7.19 17.62
C TYR A 182 -5.23 -6.96 16.89
N GLN A 183 -6.09 -6.14 17.48
CA GLN A 183 -7.39 -5.76 16.91
C GLN A 183 -7.44 -4.24 16.71
N PRO A 184 -7.15 -3.74 15.51
CA PRO A 184 -7.30 -2.33 15.19
C PRO A 184 -8.75 -1.86 15.41
N ALA A 185 -8.91 -0.64 15.91
CA ALA A 185 -10.19 -0.04 16.17
C ALA A 185 -10.29 1.38 15.60
N VAL A 186 -11.43 1.71 15.03
CA VAL A 186 -11.69 3.07 14.51
C VAL A 186 -11.63 4.08 15.65
N ILE A 187 -10.96 5.20 15.42
CA ILE A 187 -10.91 6.33 16.35
C ILE A 187 -12.20 7.13 16.15
N GLU A 188 -13.03 7.21 17.20
CA GLU A 188 -14.26 8.00 17.18
C GLU A 188 -14.08 9.38 17.80
N ASN A 189 -13.12 9.55 18.70
CA ASN A 189 -12.83 10.81 19.38
C ASN A 189 -12.17 11.81 18.43
N GLU A 190 -12.77 12.97 18.24
CA GLU A 190 -12.30 13.99 17.28
C GLU A 190 -10.91 14.54 17.62
N THR A 191 -10.54 14.65 18.89
CA THR A 191 -9.21 15.11 19.29
C THR A 191 -8.14 14.13 18.83
N ASP A 192 -8.39 12.82 18.97
CA ASP A 192 -7.46 11.79 18.56
C ASP A 192 -7.43 11.59 17.04
N LYS A 193 -8.55 11.82 16.33
CA LYS A 193 -8.57 11.84 14.86
C LYS A 193 -7.63 12.89 14.31
N GLN A 194 -7.61 14.09 14.89
CA GLN A 194 -6.73 15.19 14.47
C GLN A 194 -5.23 14.90 14.64
N LEU A 195 -4.87 13.85 15.38
CA LEU A 195 -3.49 13.37 15.47
C LEU A 195 -3.10 12.42 14.34
N VAL A 196 -4.05 12.07 13.49
CA VAL A 196 -3.89 11.10 12.39
C VAL A 196 -4.06 11.75 11.02
N ILE A 197 -4.94 12.75 10.92
CA ILE A 197 -5.33 13.41 9.66
C ILE A 197 -4.85 14.85 9.62
#